data_c0cf4a111444a561e7c7a27e88ee74e1
#
_entry.id   c0cf4a111444a561e7c7a27e88ee74e1
#
_cell.length_a   1.000
_cell.length_b   1.000
_cell.length_c   1.000
_cell.angle_alpha   90.00
_cell.angle_beta   90.00
_cell.angle_gamma   90.00
#
_symmetry.space_group_name_H-M   'P 1'
#
loop_
_entity.id
_entity.type
_entity.pdbx_description
1 polymer ?
#
loop_
_entity_poly.entity_id
_entity_poly.type
_entity_poly.pdbx_seq_one_letter_code
_entity_poly.pdbx_strand_id
1 'polypeptide(L)'
;MRLVSFDYFRGVAILFIVAGHSFGTWPIDTFSEKVLTNIVYSGTALFVFISGFFFHHIFYKDFDMKIFMSKKAMNVLVPYLILSTLGFIYFALSSKPFPFVERLISTDVTSWMDYFQLYVSYLWTGRIMYAYWYIPFIMIMFLISPLFIAYIRLSLAVRLTLMVILLLFSALFVHRPILNMSPIHSVIYYIPVYLIGINCSINREQFEPFLKGKTLIFGFIVIVLAILQSMYFDSRGALSKADIFSYGGVDINIFQKIFLCFFFISLLHRYENKTIPALKLLASSSFAIYFLHTWVLHIVHQYRPFTLFPNVPDILIWFGVIIVTVAISLLIAYSIKAVLKHNSRYLIGW
;
A
#
# COMPACT_ATOMS: atom_id res chain seq x y z
N MET A 1 24.56 6.35 -0.25
CA MET A 1 24.19 7.31 0.84
C MET A 1 22.77 7.03 1.28
N ARG A 2 22.48 6.98 2.58
CA ARG A 2 21.12 6.76 3.11
C ARG A 2 20.30 8.03 2.94
N LEU A 3 19.07 7.92 2.41
CA LEU A 3 18.16 9.03 2.21
C LEU A 3 17.15 9.08 3.37
N VAL A 4 17.34 10.02 4.29
CA VAL A 4 16.53 10.15 5.50
C VAL A 4 15.10 10.55 5.16
N SER A 5 14.90 11.45 4.19
CA SER A 5 13.58 11.86 3.70
C SER A 5 12.77 10.69 3.16
N PHE A 6 13.38 9.77 2.43
CA PHE A 6 12.69 8.57 1.93
C PHE A 6 12.42 7.53 3.03
N ASP A 7 13.30 7.42 4.05
CA ASP A 7 12.97 6.64 5.24
C ASP A 7 11.74 7.23 5.94
N TYR A 8 11.69 8.56 6.13
CA TYR A 8 10.53 9.22 6.72
C TYR A 8 9.28 9.07 5.85
N PHE A 9 9.41 9.13 4.54
CA PHE A 9 8.32 8.91 3.62
C PHE A 9 7.70 7.51 3.79
N ARG A 10 8.54 6.48 3.99
CA ARG A 10 8.05 5.14 4.31
C ARG A 10 7.28 5.10 5.64
N GLY A 11 7.74 5.88 6.65
CA GLY A 11 7.03 6.05 7.92
C GLY A 11 5.67 6.73 7.76
N VAL A 12 5.57 7.75 6.91
CA VAL A 12 4.28 8.39 6.59
C VAL A 12 3.39 7.46 5.78
N ALA A 13 3.95 6.75 4.79
CA ALA A 13 3.19 5.84 3.93
C ALA A 13 2.50 4.72 4.73
N ILE A 14 3.15 4.17 5.78
CA ILE A 14 2.49 3.17 6.62
C ILE A 14 1.31 3.76 7.40
N LEU A 15 1.40 5.02 7.86
CA LEU A 15 0.26 5.69 8.50
C LEU A 15 -0.92 5.83 7.54
N PHE A 16 -0.68 6.15 6.26
CA PHE A 16 -1.73 6.19 5.24
C PHE A 16 -2.39 4.84 5.01
N ILE A 17 -1.64 3.74 5.07
CA ILE A 17 -2.21 2.39 4.98
C ILE A 17 -3.12 2.12 6.18
N VAL A 18 -2.63 2.35 7.41
CA VAL A 18 -3.43 2.15 8.62
C VAL A 18 -4.67 3.04 8.59
N ALA A 19 -4.51 4.32 8.30
CA ALA A 19 -5.59 5.29 8.23
C ALA A 19 -6.67 4.89 7.21
N GLY A 20 -6.25 4.41 6.03
CA GLY A 20 -7.17 3.93 4.98
C GLY A 20 -7.99 2.71 5.39
N HIS A 21 -7.49 1.90 6.31
CA HIS A 21 -8.21 0.73 6.85
C HIS A 21 -8.97 1.02 8.16
N SER A 22 -8.80 2.20 8.75
CA SER A 22 -9.39 2.57 10.05
C SER A 22 -10.78 3.20 9.96
N PHE A 23 -11.32 3.45 8.77
CA PHE A 23 -12.64 4.08 8.62
C PHE A 23 -13.79 3.23 9.20
N GLY A 24 -13.67 1.90 9.21
CA GLY A 24 -14.64 0.99 9.81
C GLY A 24 -16.07 1.24 9.29
N THR A 25 -16.98 1.48 10.24
CA THR A 25 -18.41 1.77 9.99
C THR A 25 -18.73 3.26 9.89
N TRP A 26 -17.73 4.15 9.84
CA TRP A 26 -17.97 5.57 9.61
C TRP A 26 -18.70 5.79 8.28
N PRO A 27 -19.90 6.42 8.28
CA PRO A 27 -20.75 6.50 7.08
C PRO A 27 -20.16 7.35 5.95
N ILE A 28 -19.33 8.36 6.26
CA ILE A 28 -18.73 9.29 5.27
C ILE A 28 -19.81 10.02 4.46
N ASP A 29 -20.63 10.79 5.14
CA ASP A 29 -21.81 11.42 4.53
C ASP A 29 -21.54 12.84 4.05
N THR A 30 -20.64 13.57 4.72
CA THR A 30 -20.35 14.97 4.38
C THR A 30 -19.33 15.08 3.24
N PHE A 31 -19.39 16.22 2.53
CA PHE A 31 -18.42 16.50 1.46
C PHE A 31 -16.98 16.54 1.95
N SER A 32 -16.72 17.14 3.11
CA SER A 32 -15.38 17.18 3.71
C SER A 32 -14.83 15.81 4.08
N GLU A 33 -15.69 14.90 4.54
CA GLU A 33 -15.31 13.50 4.82
C GLU A 33 -14.99 12.74 3.53
N LYS A 34 -15.76 12.96 2.45
CA LYS A 34 -15.45 12.40 1.13
C LYS A 34 -14.09 12.89 0.62
N VAL A 35 -13.79 14.18 0.76
CA VAL A 35 -12.48 14.76 0.39
C VAL A 35 -11.35 14.14 1.22
N LEU A 36 -11.51 14.07 2.54
CA LEU A 36 -10.54 13.43 3.44
C LEU A 36 -10.30 11.96 3.04
N THR A 37 -11.38 11.23 2.82
CA THR A 37 -11.32 9.82 2.43
C THR A 37 -10.56 9.66 1.11
N ASN A 38 -10.80 10.51 0.12
CA ASN A 38 -10.10 10.47 -1.17
C ASN A 38 -8.62 10.84 -1.05
N ILE A 39 -8.23 11.67 -0.08
CA ILE A 39 -6.82 11.93 0.22
C ILE A 39 -6.15 10.68 0.83
N VAL A 40 -6.83 9.98 1.72
CA VAL A 40 -6.25 8.88 2.52
C VAL A 40 -6.26 7.54 1.76
N TYR A 41 -7.37 7.19 1.09
CA TYR A 41 -7.50 5.92 0.37
C TYR A 41 -6.41 5.75 -0.69
N SER A 42 -6.16 4.50 -1.08
CA SER A 42 -5.13 4.15 -2.09
C SER A 42 -3.69 4.50 -1.68
N GLY A 43 -3.40 4.58 -0.38
CA GLY A 43 -2.04 4.79 0.16
C GLY A 43 -1.00 3.77 -0.31
N THR A 44 -1.43 2.64 -0.86
CA THR A 44 -0.57 1.64 -1.52
C THR A 44 0.31 2.24 -2.61
N ALA A 45 -0.19 3.22 -3.37
CA ALA A 45 0.59 3.91 -4.41
C ALA A 45 1.87 4.56 -3.85
N LEU A 46 1.85 5.04 -2.61
CA LEU A 46 3.02 5.61 -1.94
C LEU A 46 4.12 4.55 -1.76
N PHE A 47 3.76 3.34 -1.32
CA PHE A 47 4.71 2.24 -1.18
C PHE A 47 5.22 1.73 -2.53
N VAL A 48 4.37 1.69 -3.55
CA VAL A 48 4.77 1.30 -4.91
C VAL A 48 5.79 2.29 -5.47
N PHE A 49 5.54 3.59 -5.33
CA PHE A 49 6.48 4.63 -5.71
C PHE A 49 7.84 4.49 -4.98
N ILE A 50 7.80 4.34 -3.65
CA ILE A 50 9.00 4.15 -2.81
C ILE A 50 9.76 2.88 -3.25
N SER A 51 9.04 1.80 -3.56
CA SER A 51 9.64 0.53 -4.01
C SER A 51 10.35 0.71 -5.35
N GLY A 52 9.74 1.42 -6.30
CA GLY A 52 10.37 1.76 -7.59
C GLY A 52 11.61 2.63 -7.42
N PHE A 53 11.53 3.65 -6.58
CA PHE A 53 12.67 4.51 -6.28
C PHE A 53 13.84 3.71 -5.70
N PHE A 54 13.61 2.90 -4.66
CA PHE A 54 14.65 2.10 -4.04
C PHE A 54 15.12 0.93 -4.89
N PHE A 55 14.30 0.43 -5.83
CA PHE A 55 14.76 -0.56 -6.79
C PHE A 55 15.96 -0.04 -7.58
N HIS A 56 15.87 1.17 -8.15
CA HIS A 56 17.02 1.79 -8.82
C HIS A 56 18.11 2.20 -7.84
N HIS A 57 17.76 2.91 -6.76
CA HIS A 57 18.74 3.51 -5.85
C HIS A 57 19.63 2.50 -5.13
N ILE A 58 19.07 1.32 -4.77
CA ILE A 58 19.77 0.33 -3.94
C ILE A 58 20.22 -0.89 -4.74
N PHE A 59 19.37 -1.39 -5.67
CA PHE A 59 19.58 -2.71 -6.25
C PHE A 59 20.14 -2.67 -7.67
N TYR A 60 19.93 -1.59 -8.44
CA TYR A 60 20.27 -1.58 -9.86
C TYR A 60 21.77 -1.75 -10.13
N LYS A 61 22.65 -1.09 -9.35
CA LYS A 61 24.09 -1.04 -9.62
C LYS A 61 24.73 -2.43 -9.65
N ASP A 62 24.36 -3.26 -8.66
CA ASP A 62 24.90 -4.61 -8.50
C ASP A 62 23.76 -5.62 -8.49
N PHE A 63 22.87 -5.53 -9.51
CA PHE A 63 21.66 -6.32 -9.55
C PHE A 63 21.96 -7.79 -9.85
N ASP A 64 21.62 -8.64 -8.89
CA ASP A 64 21.55 -10.10 -9.03
C ASP A 64 20.12 -10.56 -8.70
N MET A 65 19.46 -11.17 -9.67
CA MET A 65 18.07 -11.62 -9.54
C MET A 65 17.88 -12.65 -8.43
N LYS A 66 18.82 -13.59 -8.28
CA LYS A 66 18.73 -14.66 -7.28
C LYS A 66 18.86 -14.09 -5.87
N ILE A 67 19.86 -13.22 -5.66
CA ILE A 67 20.09 -12.55 -4.36
C ILE A 67 18.91 -11.64 -4.05
N PHE A 68 18.42 -10.86 -5.03
CA PHE A 68 17.29 -9.97 -4.87
C PHE A 68 16.03 -10.73 -4.46
N MET A 69 15.64 -11.77 -5.22
CA MET A 69 14.43 -12.58 -4.94
C MET A 69 14.55 -13.33 -3.63
N SER A 70 15.72 -13.89 -3.30
CA SER A 70 15.92 -14.55 -2.00
C SER A 70 15.65 -13.59 -0.83
N LYS A 71 16.20 -12.37 -0.89
CA LYS A 71 15.92 -11.35 0.15
C LYS A 71 14.44 -10.97 0.22
N LYS A 72 13.76 -10.84 -0.93
CA LYS A 72 12.32 -10.51 -0.96
C LYS A 72 11.47 -11.67 -0.47
N ALA A 73 11.80 -12.90 -0.86
CA ALA A 73 11.12 -14.09 -0.35
C ALA A 73 11.23 -14.18 1.17
N MET A 74 12.42 -14.09 1.73
CA MET A 74 12.63 -14.23 3.17
C MET A 74 12.00 -13.09 4.01
N ASN A 75 12.02 -11.85 3.52
CA ASN A 75 11.58 -10.70 4.31
C ASN A 75 10.13 -10.25 4.03
N VAL A 76 9.51 -10.74 2.95
CA VAL A 76 8.17 -10.32 2.53
C VAL A 76 7.25 -11.52 2.35
N LEU A 77 7.66 -12.53 1.56
CA LEU A 77 6.80 -13.67 1.25
C LEU A 77 6.67 -14.61 2.45
N VAL A 78 7.76 -14.94 3.15
CA VAL A 78 7.72 -15.85 4.32
C VAL A 78 6.81 -15.32 5.44
N PRO A 79 6.95 -14.05 5.92
CA PRO A 79 6.00 -13.49 6.88
C PRO A 79 4.55 -13.54 6.37
N TYR A 80 4.33 -13.24 5.09
CA TYR A 80 3.02 -13.32 4.48
C TYR A 80 2.42 -14.71 4.54
N LEU A 81 3.18 -15.74 4.14
CA LEU A 81 2.71 -17.13 4.17
C LEU A 81 2.37 -17.58 5.59
N ILE A 82 3.24 -17.29 6.57
CA ILE A 82 3.01 -17.66 7.97
C ILE A 82 1.74 -16.96 8.50
N LEU A 83 1.64 -15.65 8.35
CA LEU A 83 0.51 -14.90 8.90
C LEU A 83 -0.81 -15.15 8.15
N SER A 84 -0.75 -15.43 6.85
CA SER A 84 -1.93 -15.85 6.08
C SER A 84 -2.41 -17.24 6.50
N THR A 85 -1.50 -18.18 6.75
CA THR A 85 -1.83 -19.52 7.28
C THR A 85 -2.46 -19.42 8.66
N LEU A 86 -1.87 -18.60 9.56
CA LEU A 86 -2.47 -18.34 10.88
C LEU A 86 -3.87 -17.71 10.75
N GLY A 87 -4.07 -16.78 9.81
CA GLY A 87 -5.38 -16.21 9.52
C GLY A 87 -6.38 -17.27 9.02
N PHE A 88 -5.95 -18.13 8.13
CA PHE A 88 -6.80 -19.22 7.64
C PHE A 88 -7.19 -20.17 8.78
N ILE A 89 -6.24 -20.61 9.61
CA ILE A 89 -6.52 -21.47 10.78
C ILE A 89 -7.47 -20.76 11.74
N TYR A 90 -7.28 -19.47 11.99
CA TYR A 90 -8.18 -18.68 12.85
C TYR A 90 -9.62 -18.73 12.36
N PHE A 91 -9.87 -18.48 11.07
CA PHE A 91 -11.23 -18.54 10.52
C PHE A 91 -11.78 -19.96 10.47
N ALA A 92 -10.96 -20.98 10.18
CA ALA A 92 -11.37 -22.38 10.16
C ALA A 92 -11.79 -22.89 11.55
N LEU A 93 -11.15 -22.42 12.62
CA LEU A 93 -11.46 -22.82 13.99
C LEU A 93 -12.48 -21.91 14.70
N SER A 94 -12.72 -20.73 14.17
CA SER A 94 -13.70 -19.79 14.73
C SER A 94 -15.07 -19.98 14.09
N SER A 95 -16.14 -19.60 14.82
CA SER A 95 -17.50 -19.53 14.24
C SER A 95 -17.71 -18.36 13.28
N LYS A 96 -16.63 -17.66 12.88
CA LYS A 96 -16.70 -16.51 11.99
C LYS A 96 -16.63 -16.95 10.53
N PRO A 97 -17.43 -16.33 9.64
CA PRO A 97 -17.37 -16.65 8.23
C PRO A 97 -16.02 -16.27 7.64
N PHE A 98 -15.55 -17.06 6.69
CA PHE A 98 -14.36 -16.72 5.89
C PHE A 98 -14.63 -15.44 5.08
N PRO A 99 -13.72 -14.45 5.07
CA PRO A 99 -13.93 -13.21 4.34
C PRO A 99 -13.96 -13.44 2.81
N PHE A 100 -14.98 -12.90 2.13
CA PHE A 100 -15.12 -12.97 0.66
C PHE A 100 -15.15 -14.40 0.06
N VAL A 101 -15.55 -15.41 0.82
CA VAL A 101 -15.56 -16.80 0.36
C VAL A 101 -16.35 -16.98 -0.93
N GLU A 102 -17.51 -16.35 -1.05
CA GLU A 102 -18.40 -16.38 -2.20
C GLU A 102 -17.80 -15.81 -3.49
N ARG A 103 -16.69 -15.08 -3.39
CA ARG A 103 -15.94 -14.52 -4.52
C ARG A 103 -14.69 -15.31 -4.88
N LEU A 104 -14.29 -16.21 -4.03
CA LEU A 104 -13.05 -16.99 -4.17
C LEU A 104 -13.29 -18.40 -4.67
N ILE A 105 -14.41 -18.99 -4.25
CA ILE A 105 -14.86 -20.31 -4.70
C ILE A 105 -16.37 -20.28 -4.96
N SER A 106 -16.82 -21.13 -5.88
CA SER A 106 -18.22 -21.19 -6.33
C SER A 106 -19.05 -22.22 -5.56
N THR A 107 -18.44 -22.96 -4.64
CA THR A 107 -19.09 -24.04 -3.89
C THR A 107 -19.05 -23.77 -2.39
N ASP A 108 -19.99 -24.34 -1.66
CA ASP A 108 -19.94 -24.35 -0.20
C ASP A 108 -18.69 -25.09 0.30
N VAL A 109 -18.07 -24.57 1.34
CA VAL A 109 -16.86 -25.18 1.94
C VAL A 109 -17.25 -26.32 2.84
N THR A 110 -17.32 -27.54 2.30
CA THR A 110 -17.78 -28.73 3.00
C THR A 110 -16.75 -29.85 3.07
N SER A 111 -15.88 -29.95 2.04
CA SER A 111 -14.86 -30.98 1.94
C SER A 111 -13.46 -30.43 2.22
N TRP A 112 -12.52 -31.32 2.53
CA TRP A 112 -11.10 -30.91 2.69
C TRP A 112 -10.51 -30.31 1.41
N MET A 113 -11.03 -30.69 0.23
CA MET A 113 -10.61 -30.15 -1.05
C MET A 113 -11.08 -28.70 -1.22
N ASP A 114 -12.31 -28.38 -0.77
CA ASP A 114 -12.83 -26.97 -0.79
C ASP A 114 -11.99 -26.09 0.13
N TYR A 115 -11.62 -26.58 1.33
CA TYR A 115 -10.72 -25.84 2.22
C TYR A 115 -9.34 -25.64 1.61
N PHE A 116 -8.78 -26.64 0.92
CA PHE A 116 -7.50 -26.51 0.23
C PHE A 116 -7.59 -25.49 -0.92
N GLN A 117 -8.62 -25.57 -1.76
CA GLN A 117 -8.85 -24.62 -2.85
C GLN A 117 -9.04 -23.20 -2.31
N LEU A 118 -9.81 -23.03 -1.24
CA LEU A 118 -10.01 -21.76 -0.58
C LEU A 118 -8.70 -21.21 -0.02
N TYR A 119 -7.88 -22.04 0.63
CA TYR A 119 -6.58 -21.66 1.16
C TYR A 119 -5.63 -21.16 0.06
N VAL A 120 -5.53 -21.87 -1.05
CA VAL A 120 -4.71 -21.46 -2.21
C VAL A 120 -5.23 -20.16 -2.79
N SER A 121 -6.55 -20.00 -2.89
CA SER A 121 -7.18 -18.74 -3.37
C SER A 121 -6.86 -17.56 -2.47
N TYR A 122 -6.83 -17.76 -1.14
CA TYR A 122 -6.38 -16.72 -0.21
C TYR A 122 -4.91 -16.38 -0.36
N LEU A 123 -4.05 -17.37 -0.57
CA LEU A 123 -2.62 -17.12 -0.80
C LEU A 123 -2.37 -16.39 -2.14
N TRP A 124 -3.18 -16.65 -3.15
CA TRP A 124 -3.08 -15.94 -4.42
C TRP A 124 -3.60 -14.50 -4.33
N THR A 125 -4.77 -14.31 -3.74
CA THR A 125 -5.43 -13.00 -3.70
C THR A 125 -4.97 -12.11 -2.54
N GLY A 126 -4.41 -12.71 -1.47
CA GLY A 126 -4.07 -12.03 -0.23
C GLY A 126 -5.29 -11.54 0.55
N ARG A 127 -6.49 -12.11 0.33
CA ARG A 127 -7.74 -11.58 0.89
C ARG A 127 -8.15 -12.16 2.23
N ILE A 128 -7.32 -13.02 2.83
CA ILE A 128 -7.56 -13.51 4.19
C ILE A 128 -7.53 -12.38 5.23
N MET A 129 -6.73 -11.34 4.99
CA MET A 129 -6.68 -10.09 5.75
C MET A 129 -6.77 -8.87 4.82
N TYR A 130 -7.31 -7.75 5.30
CA TYR A 130 -7.64 -6.56 4.48
C TYR A 130 -6.51 -6.05 3.58
N ALA A 131 -5.28 -6.00 4.09
CA ALA A 131 -4.16 -5.40 3.38
C ALA A 131 -3.23 -6.40 2.69
N TYR A 132 -3.36 -7.70 2.94
CA TYR A 132 -2.39 -8.69 2.48
C TYR A 132 -2.36 -8.89 0.97
N TRP A 133 -3.40 -8.44 0.24
CA TRP A 133 -3.44 -8.43 -1.23
C TRP A 133 -2.21 -7.75 -1.88
N TYR A 134 -1.56 -6.83 -1.15
CA TYR A 134 -0.37 -6.14 -1.64
C TYR A 134 0.82 -7.08 -1.83
N ILE A 135 0.91 -8.17 -1.05
CA ILE A 135 2.09 -9.05 -1.08
C ILE A 135 2.14 -9.89 -2.36
N PRO A 136 1.10 -10.65 -2.77
CA PRO A 136 1.14 -11.34 -4.06
C PRO A 136 1.42 -10.38 -5.22
N PHE A 137 0.78 -9.21 -5.23
CA PHE A 137 1.01 -8.16 -6.22
C PHE A 137 2.48 -7.71 -6.26
N ILE A 138 3.05 -7.29 -5.14
CA ILE A 138 4.43 -6.76 -5.12
C ILE A 138 5.48 -7.86 -5.39
N MET A 139 5.18 -9.11 -5.05
CA MET A 139 6.05 -10.24 -5.39
C MET A 139 6.11 -10.49 -6.91
N ILE A 140 5.00 -10.32 -7.62
CA ILE A 140 5.00 -10.34 -9.10
C ILE A 140 5.81 -9.17 -9.65
N MET A 141 5.66 -7.95 -9.09
CA MET A 141 6.49 -6.80 -9.45
C MET A 141 7.99 -7.10 -9.28
N PHE A 142 8.38 -7.79 -8.20
CA PHE A 142 9.77 -8.19 -8.00
C PHE A 142 10.21 -9.28 -8.98
N LEU A 143 9.34 -10.21 -9.34
CA LEU A 143 9.63 -11.26 -10.32
C LEU A 143 9.90 -10.70 -11.72
N ILE A 144 9.18 -9.65 -12.12
CA ILE A 144 9.38 -8.98 -13.40
C ILE A 144 10.49 -7.91 -13.39
N SER A 145 11.30 -7.85 -12.32
CA SER A 145 12.39 -6.88 -12.20
C SER A 145 13.40 -6.84 -13.35
N PRO A 146 13.69 -7.94 -14.11
CA PRO A 146 14.50 -7.84 -15.32
C PRO A 146 13.94 -6.88 -16.38
N LEU A 147 12.61 -6.73 -16.47
CA LEU A 147 11.98 -5.75 -17.36
C LEU A 147 12.28 -4.31 -16.89
N PHE A 148 12.32 -4.08 -15.58
CA PHE A 148 12.71 -2.77 -15.04
C PHE A 148 14.18 -2.46 -15.26
N ILE A 149 15.07 -3.46 -15.21
CA ILE A 149 16.48 -3.30 -15.62
C ILE A 149 16.59 -2.89 -17.08
N ALA A 150 15.84 -3.55 -17.97
CA ALA A 150 15.79 -3.19 -19.39
C ALA A 150 15.26 -1.76 -19.58
N TYR A 151 14.17 -1.41 -18.88
CA TYR A 151 13.60 -0.06 -18.90
C TYR A 151 14.59 1.03 -18.49
N ILE A 152 15.37 0.82 -17.42
CA ILE A 152 16.37 1.78 -16.91
C ILE A 152 17.44 2.08 -17.97
N ARG A 153 17.76 1.12 -18.83
CA ARG A 153 18.80 1.25 -19.89
C ARG A 153 18.30 2.02 -21.13
N LEU A 154 17.01 2.29 -21.22
CA LEU A 154 16.45 3.07 -22.34
C LEU A 154 16.83 4.55 -22.25
N SER A 155 16.79 5.26 -23.37
CA SER A 155 16.95 6.71 -23.39
C SER A 155 15.87 7.43 -22.57
N LEU A 156 16.17 8.63 -22.10
CA LEU A 156 15.21 9.41 -21.29
C LEU A 156 13.87 9.60 -22.04
N ALA A 157 13.91 9.95 -23.32
CA ALA A 157 12.72 10.16 -24.12
C ALA A 157 11.83 8.90 -24.17
N VAL A 158 12.42 7.73 -24.46
CA VAL A 158 11.68 6.45 -24.53
C VAL A 158 11.11 6.09 -23.16
N ARG A 159 11.88 6.26 -22.07
CA ARG A 159 11.39 6.00 -20.70
C ARG A 159 10.17 6.85 -20.35
N LEU A 160 10.26 8.16 -20.62
CA LEU A 160 9.16 9.08 -20.31
C LEU A 160 7.93 8.79 -21.18
N THR A 161 8.12 8.51 -22.46
CA THR A 161 7.01 8.14 -23.37
C THR A 161 6.31 6.87 -22.88
N LEU A 162 7.04 5.79 -22.59
CA LEU A 162 6.47 4.56 -22.06
C LEU A 162 5.75 4.78 -20.74
N MET A 163 6.35 5.53 -19.83
CA MET A 163 5.75 5.86 -18.54
C MET A 163 4.42 6.61 -18.70
N VAL A 164 4.36 7.61 -19.59
CA VAL A 164 3.14 8.38 -19.84
C VAL A 164 2.07 7.51 -20.49
N ILE A 165 2.42 6.71 -21.52
CA ILE A 165 1.48 5.79 -22.17
C ILE A 165 0.89 4.82 -21.14
N LEU A 166 1.72 4.18 -20.32
CA LEU A 166 1.27 3.24 -19.29
C LEU A 166 0.43 3.92 -18.21
N LEU A 167 0.76 5.16 -17.84
CA LEU A 167 -0.03 5.95 -16.88
C LEU A 167 -1.41 6.28 -17.42
N LEU A 168 -1.49 6.75 -18.66
CA LEU A 168 -2.78 7.04 -19.32
C LEU A 168 -3.59 5.76 -19.53
N PHE A 169 -2.96 4.67 -19.93
CA PHE A 169 -3.63 3.37 -20.04
C PHE A 169 -4.18 2.90 -18.69
N SER A 170 -3.40 3.01 -17.62
CA SER A 170 -3.86 2.66 -16.27
C SER A 170 -5.02 3.54 -15.81
N ALA A 171 -4.96 4.85 -16.07
CA ALA A 171 -5.96 5.81 -15.62
C ALA A 171 -7.28 5.73 -16.41
N LEU A 172 -7.25 5.30 -17.69
CA LEU A 172 -8.43 5.32 -18.58
C LEU A 172 -9.06 3.95 -18.78
N PHE A 173 -8.27 2.88 -18.76
CA PHE A 173 -8.71 1.54 -19.15
C PHE A 173 -8.55 0.52 -18.03
N VAL A 174 -7.38 0.43 -17.41
CA VAL A 174 -7.07 -0.63 -16.45
C VAL A 174 -7.84 -0.45 -15.15
N HIS A 175 -7.72 0.71 -14.51
CA HIS A 175 -8.25 1.00 -13.19
C HIS A 175 -7.78 0.00 -12.12
N ARG A 176 -8.20 0.18 -10.89
CA ARG A 176 -7.89 -0.73 -9.81
C ARG A 176 -8.75 -1.99 -9.88
N PRO A 177 -8.23 -3.19 -9.62
CA PRO A 177 -9.09 -4.38 -9.59
C PRO A 177 -10.10 -4.31 -8.44
N ILE A 178 -11.33 -4.80 -8.71
CA ILE A 178 -12.38 -4.89 -7.69
C ILE A 178 -11.83 -5.63 -6.47
N LEU A 179 -11.99 -5.02 -5.30
CA LEU A 179 -11.51 -5.51 -4.01
C LEU A 179 -10.01 -5.91 -4.00
N ASN A 180 -9.22 -5.53 -5.00
CA ASN A 180 -7.83 -5.95 -5.19
C ASN A 180 -7.63 -7.47 -5.24
N MET A 181 -8.58 -8.21 -5.77
CA MET A 181 -8.53 -9.68 -5.82
C MET A 181 -7.64 -10.23 -6.94
N SER A 182 -7.23 -9.41 -7.90
CA SER A 182 -6.34 -9.83 -8.99
C SER A 182 -4.96 -9.21 -8.83
N PRO A 183 -3.94 -9.97 -8.41
CA PRO A 183 -2.56 -9.48 -8.31
C PRO A 183 -2.00 -9.04 -9.66
N ILE A 184 -2.30 -9.77 -10.75
CA ILE A 184 -1.82 -9.44 -12.11
C ILE A 184 -2.45 -8.11 -12.57
N HIS A 185 -3.75 -7.92 -12.39
CA HIS A 185 -4.43 -6.67 -12.71
C HIS A 185 -3.83 -5.51 -11.88
N SER A 186 -3.55 -5.73 -10.60
CA SER A 186 -2.86 -4.75 -9.75
C SER A 186 -1.47 -4.39 -10.28
N VAL A 187 -0.71 -5.36 -10.82
CA VAL A 187 0.59 -5.10 -11.45
C VAL A 187 0.43 -4.13 -12.62
N ILE A 188 -0.49 -4.41 -13.54
CA ILE A 188 -0.72 -3.56 -14.72
C ILE A 188 -1.13 -2.15 -14.31
N TYR A 189 -2.01 -2.02 -13.30
CA TYR A 189 -2.46 -0.73 -12.79
C TYR A 189 -1.34 0.08 -12.12
N TYR A 190 -0.47 -0.56 -11.33
CA TYR A 190 0.55 0.14 -10.55
C TYR A 190 1.92 0.26 -11.22
N ILE A 191 2.18 -0.43 -12.33
CA ILE A 191 3.46 -0.32 -13.08
C ILE A 191 3.85 1.14 -13.31
N PRO A 192 3.00 2.06 -13.83
CA PRO A 192 3.44 3.43 -14.07
C PRO A 192 3.88 4.16 -12.81
N VAL A 193 3.25 3.92 -11.67
CA VAL A 193 3.64 4.51 -10.38
C VAL A 193 5.04 4.04 -9.96
N TYR A 194 5.33 2.74 -10.17
CA TYR A 194 6.64 2.16 -9.93
C TYR A 194 7.71 2.75 -10.84
N LEU A 195 7.40 2.91 -12.14
CA LEU A 195 8.30 3.52 -13.13
C LEU A 195 8.55 5.00 -12.83
N ILE A 196 7.57 5.75 -12.33
CA ILE A 196 7.76 7.13 -11.85
C ILE A 196 8.78 7.14 -10.72
N GLY A 197 8.67 6.23 -9.74
CA GLY A 197 9.65 6.08 -8.67
C GLY A 197 11.06 5.80 -9.20
N ILE A 198 11.22 4.90 -10.16
CA ILE A 198 12.49 4.62 -10.84
C ILE A 198 13.05 5.89 -11.50
N ASN A 199 12.25 6.60 -12.31
CA ASN A 199 12.70 7.81 -13.00
C ASN A 199 13.11 8.92 -12.04
N CYS A 200 12.40 9.09 -10.92
CA CYS A 200 12.77 10.05 -9.86
C CYS A 200 14.14 9.69 -9.24
N SER A 201 14.43 8.39 -9.11
CA SER A 201 15.73 7.95 -8.60
C SER A 201 16.86 8.11 -9.62
N ILE A 202 16.61 7.83 -10.91
CA ILE A 202 17.62 8.01 -11.99
C ILE A 202 18.00 9.49 -12.13
N ASN A 203 16.99 10.37 -12.15
CA ASN A 203 17.18 11.81 -12.37
C ASN A 203 17.19 12.60 -11.06
N ARG A 204 17.66 11.98 -9.98
CA ARG A 204 17.55 12.53 -8.62
C ARG A 204 18.19 13.91 -8.48
N GLU A 205 19.34 14.11 -9.08
CA GLU A 205 20.08 15.39 -9.01
C GLU A 205 19.29 16.57 -9.61
N GLN A 206 18.40 16.30 -10.55
CA GLN A 206 17.51 17.29 -11.16
C GLN A 206 16.16 17.34 -10.45
N PHE A 207 15.67 16.19 -10.01
CA PHE A 207 14.35 16.02 -9.41
C PHE A 207 14.27 16.63 -7.98
N GLU A 208 15.27 16.42 -7.12
CA GLU A 208 15.27 16.99 -5.77
C GLU A 208 15.25 18.53 -5.76
N PRO A 209 16.11 19.24 -6.53
CA PRO A 209 16.01 20.70 -6.64
C PRO A 209 14.68 21.17 -7.23
N PHE A 210 14.14 20.43 -8.21
CA PHE A 210 12.81 20.74 -8.78
C PHE A 210 11.70 20.71 -7.73
N LEU A 211 11.72 19.79 -6.78
CA LEU A 211 10.71 19.68 -5.72
C LEU A 211 10.88 20.71 -4.60
N LYS A 212 12.09 21.25 -4.44
CA LYS A 212 12.41 22.19 -3.35
C LYS A 212 11.50 23.42 -3.41
N GLY A 213 10.87 23.75 -2.29
CA GLY A 213 9.97 24.92 -2.16
C GLY A 213 8.57 24.71 -2.72
N LYS A 214 8.25 23.62 -3.41
CA LYS A 214 6.96 23.38 -4.06
C LYS A 214 5.95 22.58 -3.23
N THR A 215 6.20 22.41 -1.94
CA THR A 215 5.31 21.66 -1.04
C THR A 215 3.86 22.16 -1.09
N LEU A 216 3.65 23.48 -1.02
CA LEU A 216 2.31 24.06 -1.07
C LEU A 216 1.63 23.85 -2.42
N ILE A 217 2.38 23.91 -3.53
CA ILE A 217 1.86 23.66 -4.87
C ILE A 217 1.35 22.22 -4.98
N PHE A 218 2.17 21.25 -4.58
CA PHE A 218 1.76 19.84 -4.62
C PHE A 218 0.62 19.53 -3.66
N GLY A 219 0.63 20.14 -2.44
CA GLY A 219 -0.48 20.03 -1.49
C GLY A 219 -1.78 20.59 -2.06
N PHE A 220 -1.73 21.75 -2.70
CA PHE A 220 -2.89 22.33 -3.37
C PHE A 220 -3.43 21.43 -4.49
N ILE A 221 -2.56 20.88 -5.35
CA ILE A 221 -2.98 19.95 -6.41
C ILE A 221 -3.64 18.70 -5.81
N VAL A 222 -3.09 18.13 -4.75
CA VAL A 222 -3.68 16.97 -4.06
C VAL A 222 -5.08 17.26 -3.55
N ILE A 223 -5.28 18.44 -2.95
CA ILE A 223 -6.59 18.87 -2.42
C ILE A 223 -7.57 19.11 -3.58
N VAL A 224 -7.16 19.81 -4.63
CA VAL A 224 -8.01 20.07 -5.81
C VAL A 224 -8.46 18.75 -6.45
N LEU A 225 -7.53 17.80 -6.65
CA LEU A 225 -7.88 16.48 -7.23
C LEU A 225 -8.80 15.68 -6.31
N ALA A 226 -8.65 15.77 -4.97
CA ALA A 226 -9.56 15.13 -4.02
C ALA A 226 -10.97 15.76 -4.06
N ILE A 227 -11.05 17.09 -4.19
CA ILE A 227 -12.31 17.83 -4.36
C ILE A 227 -12.99 17.41 -5.67
N LEU A 228 -12.27 17.44 -6.79
CA LEU A 228 -12.80 17.04 -8.09
C LEU A 228 -13.32 15.59 -8.04
N GLN A 229 -12.57 14.69 -7.44
CA GLN A 229 -13.00 13.30 -7.28
C GLN A 229 -14.28 13.20 -6.44
N SER A 230 -14.39 13.95 -5.34
CA SER A 230 -15.57 13.96 -4.47
C SER A 230 -16.81 14.59 -5.12
N MET A 231 -16.62 15.49 -6.09
CA MET A 231 -17.72 16.12 -6.85
C MET A 231 -18.25 15.23 -7.98
N TYR A 232 -17.37 14.55 -8.70
CA TYR A 232 -17.73 13.83 -9.93
C TYR A 232 -17.97 12.35 -9.74
N PHE A 233 -17.38 11.75 -8.70
CA PHE A 233 -17.49 10.32 -8.45
C PHE A 233 -18.01 10.08 -7.02
N ASP A 234 -19.10 9.36 -6.90
CA ASP A 234 -19.61 8.91 -5.59
C ASP A 234 -18.80 7.70 -5.08
N SER A 235 -17.54 7.61 -5.47
CA SER A 235 -16.62 6.54 -5.11
C SER A 235 -15.54 7.02 -4.15
N ARG A 236 -15.12 6.11 -3.27
CA ARG A 236 -14.00 6.34 -2.34
C ARG A 236 -12.72 5.77 -2.92
N GLY A 237 -11.72 6.62 -3.10
CA GLY A 237 -10.41 6.21 -3.64
C GLY A 237 -10.41 5.98 -5.15
N ALA A 238 -9.62 5.04 -5.62
CA ALA A 238 -9.50 4.72 -7.04
C ALA A 238 -10.77 4.07 -7.59
N LEU A 239 -11.11 4.36 -8.83
CA LEU A 239 -12.13 3.62 -9.57
C LEU A 239 -11.72 2.16 -9.69
N SER A 240 -12.67 1.25 -9.55
CA SER A 240 -12.40 -0.19 -9.56
C SER A 240 -13.15 -0.89 -10.68
N LYS A 241 -12.47 -1.80 -11.40
CA LYS A 241 -13.03 -2.60 -12.49
C LYS A 241 -12.64 -4.06 -12.40
N ALA A 242 -13.45 -4.92 -13.01
CA ALA A 242 -13.12 -6.34 -13.21
C ALA A 242 -12.31 -6.55 -14.50
N ASP A 243 -12.60 -5.77 -15.53
CA ASP A 243 -12.04 -5.85 -16.88
C ASP A 243 -10.95 -4.79 -17.08
N ILE A 244 -9.89 -5.16 -17.79
CA ILE A 244 -8.68 -4.33 -17.98
C ILE A 244 -8.78 -3.46 -19.24
N PHE A 245 -9.54 -3.87 -20.26
CA PHE A 245 -9.43 -3.30 -21.60
C PHE A 245 -10.56 -2.35 -22.01
N SER A 246 -11.69 -2.34 -21.28
CA SER A 246 -12.76 -1.38 -21.57
C SER A 246 -12.45 0.00 -20.96
N TYR A 247 -12.90 1.06 -21.65
CA TYR A 247 -12.83 2.41 -21.09
C TYR A 247 -13.75 2.53 -19.87
N GLY A 248 -13.23 3.06 -18.77
CA GLY A 248 -13.95 3.16 -17.49
C GLY A 248 -14.03 4.58 -16.92
N GLY A 249 -13.77 5.60 -17.72
CA GLY A 249 -13.60 6.98 -17.24
C GLY A 249 -12.16 7.30 -16.84
N VAL A 250 -11.96 8.44 -16.20
CA VAL A 250 -10.63 8.88 -15.75
C VAL A 250 -10.47 8.59 -14.26
N ASP A 251 -9.52 7.72 -13.91
CA ASP A 251 -9.14 7.52 -12.51
C ASP A 251 -8.29 8.70 -12.03
N ILE A 252 -8.94 9.71 -11.46
CA ILE A 252 -8.28 10.89 -10.89
C ILE A 252 -7.38 10.50 -9.72
N ASN A 253 -7.71 9.42 -9.00
CA ASN A 253 -6.99 9.02 -7.80
C ASN A 253 -5.53 8.64 -8.06
N ILE A 254 -5.22 8.00 -9.19
CA ILE A 254 -3.83 7.63 -9.51
C ILE A 254 -2.96 8.88 -9.67
N PHE A 255 -3.46 9.92 -10.33
CA PHE A 255 -2.75 11.20 -10.47
C PHE A 255 -2.59 11.88 -9.11
N GLN A 256 -3.66 11.93 -8.31
CA GLN A 256 -3.62 12.48 -6.97
C GLN A 256 -2.53 11.82 -6.11
N LYS A 257 -2.39 10.48 -6.17
CA LYS A 257 -1.38 9.76 -5.39
C LYS A 257 0.04 10.04 -5.86
N ILE A 258 0.25 10.26 -7.15
CA ILE A 258 1.56 10.68 -7.68
C ILE A 258 1.93 12.07 -7.12
N PHE A 259 1.00 13.03 -7.15
CA PHE A 259 1.24 14.36 -6.56
C PHE A 259 1.38 14.30 -5.04
N LEU A 260 0.71 13.37 -4.37
CA LEU A 260 0.88 13.13 -2.94
C LEU A 260 2.28 12.58 -2.63
N CYS A 261 2.87 11.74 -3.48
CA CYS A 261 4.27 11.33 -3.37
C CYS A 261 5.21 12.55 -3.48
N PHE A 262 5.01 13.41 -4.46
CA PHE A 262 5.82 14.62 -4.64
C PHE A 262 5.66 15.60 -3.48
N PHE A 263 4.44 15.75 -2.96
CA PHE A 263 4.18 16.53 -1.74
C PHE A 263 5.02 16.03 -0.57
N PHE A 264 4.98 14.73 -0.27
CA PHE A 264 5.73 14.18 0.86
C PHE A 264 7.23 14.24 0.65
N ILE A 265 7.74 13.99 -0.55
CA ILE A 265 9.18 14.13 -0.82
C ILE A 265 9.61 15.59 -0.64
N SER A 266 8.86 16.55 -1.20
CA SER A 266 9.15 17.99 -1.05
C SER A 266 9.09 18.45 0.41
N LEU A 267 8.13 17.95 1.18
CA LEU A 267 7.97 18.27 2.60
C LEU A 267 9.11 17.67 3.42
N LEU A 268 9.37 16.37 3.25
CA LEU A 268 10.29 15.62 4.09
C LEU A 268 11.77 15.91 3.75
N HIS A 269 12.06 16.37 2.54
CA HIS A 269 13.40 16.82 2.17
C HIS A 269 13.90 17.97 3.07
N ARG A 270 13.00 18.79 3.62
CA ARG A 270 13.34 19.85 4.60
C ARG A 270 13.94 19.29 5.90
N TYR A 271 13.72 18.00 6.16
CA TYR A 271 14.14 17.30 7.37
C TYR A 271 15.25 16.28 7.11
N GLU A 272 15.91 16.32 5.93
CA GLU A 272 16.96 15.38 5.54
C GLU A 272 18.10 15.32 6.57
N ASN A 273 18.44 16.47 7.17
CA ASN A 273 19.51 16.60 8.16
C ASN A 273 18.99 16.63 9.62
N LYS A 274 17.71 16.28 9.84
CA LYS A 274 17.11 16.31 11.18
C LYS A 274 16.67 14.91 11.59
N THR A 275 16.90 14.56 12.86
CA THR A 275 16.37 13.32 13.44
C THR A 275 14.99 13.55 14.02
N ILE A 276 13.97 12.89 13.44
CA ILE A 276 12.61 12.85 13.99
C ILE A 276 12.36 11.43 14.48
N PRO A 277 12.48 11.17 15.81
CA PRO A 277 12.44 9.82 16.37
C PRO A 277 11.18 9.03 15.99
N ALA A 278 10.01 9.67 16.02
CA ALA A 278 8.74 9.04 15.66
C ALA A 278 8.72 8.55 14.21
N LEU A 279 9.15 9.38 13.25
CA LEU A 279 9.22 8.98 11.84
C LEU A 279 10.26 7.89 11.60
N LYS A 280 11.40 7.95 12.29
CA LYS A 280 12.42 6.91 12.23
C LYS A 280 11.92 5.57 12.76
N LEU A 281 11.16 5.60 13.86
CA LEU A 281 10.50 4.41 14.42
C LEU A 281 9.51 3.82 13.43
N LEU A 282 8.55 4.62 12.93
CA LEU A 282 7.55 4.19 11.95
C LEU A 282 8.20 3.64 10.66
N ALA A 283 9.27 4.29 10.18
CA ALA A 283 10.00 3.83 9.01
C ALA A 283 10.65 2.45 9.23
N SER A 284 11.33 2.26 10.37
CA SER A 284 12.02 1.00 10.67
C SER A 284 11.06 -0.15 10.92
N SER A 285 9.89 0.11 11.52
CA SER A 285 8.87 -0.88 11.86
C SER A 285 7.73 -0.97 10.83
N SER A 286 7.84 -0.27 9.68
CA SER A 286 6.75 -0.16 8.71
C SER A 286 6.22 -1.51 8.21
N PHE A 287 7.09 -2.51 7.99
CA PHE A 287 6.67 -3.86 7.60
C PHE A 287 5.95 -4.60 8.74
N ALA A 288 6.45 -4.49 9.97
CA ALA A 288 5.78 -5.10 11.12
C ALA A 288 4.38 -4.49 11.32
N ILE A 289 4.27 -3.16 11.28
CA ILE A 289 2.96 -2.48 11.33
C ILE A 289 2.08 -2.94 10.16
N TYR A 290 2.64 -3.06 8.94
CA TYR A 290 1.91 -3.54 7.78
C TYR A 290 1.29 -4.93 8.01
N PHE A 291 2.02 -5.87 8.57
CA PHE A 291 1.50 -7.20 8.83
C PHE A 291 0.54 -7.26 10.03
N LEU A 292 0.80 -6.50 11.07
CA LEU A 292 0.06 -6.61 12.33
C LEU A 292 -1.21 -5.73 12.38
N HIS A 293 -1.23 -4.57 11.69
CA HIS A 293 -2.37 -3.65 11.79
C HIS A 293 -3.71 -4.29 11.37
N THR A 294 -3.70 -5.21 10.41
CA THR A 294 -4.92 -5.89 9.96
C THR A 294 -5.52 -6.79 11.04
N TRP A 295 -4.69 -7.45 11.83
CA TRP A 295 -5.10 -8.25 12.98
C TRP A 295 -5.66 -7.37 14.10
N VAL A 296 -4.95 -6.28 14.39
CA VAL A 296 -5.40 -5.31 15.41
C VAL A 296 -6.72 -4.67 14.99
N LEU A 297 -6.84 -4.22 13.75
CA LEU A 297 -8.09 -3.64 13.23
C LEU A 297 -9.23 -4.65 13.18
N HIS A 298 -8.94 -5.92 12.87
CA HIS A 298 -9.96 -6.98 12.92
C HIS A 298 -10.58 -7.08 14.32
N ILE A 299 -9.78 -6.94 15.38
CA ILE A 299 -10.25 -6.93 16.77
C ILE A 299 -10.96 -5.60 17.08
N VAL A 300 -10.34 -4.47 16.77
CA VAL A 300 -10.89 -3.13 17.07
C VAL A 300 -12.26 -2.93 16.43
N HIS A 301 -12.45 -3.35 15.17
CA HIS A 301 -13.72 -3.20 14.48
C HIS A 301 -14.85 -4.06 15.06
N GLN A 302 -14.55 -5.14 15.80
CA GLN A 302 -15.57 -5.93 16.51
C GLN A 302 -16.24 -5.13 17.62
N TYR A 303 -15.54 -4.19 18.24
CA TYR A 303 -16.10 -3.28 19.25
C TYR A 303 -16.90 -2.13 18.65
N ARG A 304 -17.00 -2.01 17.32
CA ARG A 304 -17.77 -0.98 16.60
C ARG A 304 -17.55 0.43 17.17
N PRO A 305 -16.32 0.96 17.18
CA PRO A 305 -15.98 2.20 17.91
C PRO A 305 -16.84 3.40 17.49
N PHE A 306 -17.26 3.49 16.23
CA PHE A 306 -18.12 4.58 15.74
C PHE A 306 -19.57 4.53 16.27
N THR A 307 -20.05 3.37 16.69
CA THR A 307 -21.35 3.23 17.34
C THR A 307 -21.25 3.25 18.87
N LEU A 308 -20.08 2.88 19.41
CA LEU A 308 -19.84 2.87 20.85
C LEU A 308 -19.75 4.28 21.44
N PHE A 309 -19.30 5.27 20.66
CA PHE A 309 -19.12 6.65 21.08
C PHE A 309 -19.98 7.64 20.26
N PRO A 310 -21.31 7.57 20.32
CA PRO A 310 -22.22 8.31 19.43
C PRO A 310 -22.12 9.83 19.58
N ASN A 311 -21.61 10.34 20.69
CA ASN A 311 -21.46 11.78 20.97
C ASN A 311 -20.06 12.33 20.63
N VAL A 312 -19.15 11.48 20.13
CA VAL A 312 -17.81 11.91 19.73
C VAL A 312 -17.77 12.06 18.21
N PRO A 313 -17.25 13.17 17.66
CA PRO A 313 -17.10 13.31 16.20
C PRO A 313 -16.32 12.14 15.58
N ASP A 314 -16.83 11.56 14.49
CA ASP A 314 -16.27 10.38 13.85
C ASP A 314 -14.79 10.55 13.47
N ILE A 315 -14.41 11.77 13.07
CA ILE A 315 -13.01 12.08 12.76
C ILE A 315 -12.08 11.87 13.96
N LEU A 316 -12.53 12.18 15.18
CA LEU A 316 -11.73 11.97 16.40
C LEU A 316 -11.66 10.47 16.74
N ILE A 317 -12.76 9.75 16.57
CA ILE A 317 -12.80 8.28 16.72
C ILE A 317 -11.82 7.65 15.73
N TRP A 318 -11.85 8.08 14.47
CA TRP A 318 -10.93 7.60 13.42
C TRP A 318 -9.46 7.84 13.78
N PHE A 319 -9.10 9.04 14.24
CA PHE A 319 -7.74 9.30 14.74
C PHE A 319 -7.38 8.41 15.93
N GLY A 320 -8.30 8.21 16.87
CA GLY A 320 -8.13 7.29 17.99
C GLY A 320 -7.86 5.85 17.53
N VAL A 321 -8.64 5.35 16.56
CA VAL A 321 -8.46 4.02 15.98
C VAL A 321 -7.08 3.89 15.32
N ILE A 322 -6.61 4.91 14.58
CA ILE A 322 -5.27 4.91 13.98
C ILE A 322 -4.20 4.81 15.07
N ILE A 323 -4.26 5.67 16.08
CA ILE A 323 -3.26 5.73 17.17
C ILE A 323 -3.22 4.39 17.92
N VAL A 324 -4.37 3.86 18.31
CA VAL A 324 -4.48 2.58 19.03
C VAL A 324 -3.94 1.44 18.17
N THR A 325 -4.30 1.41 16.89
CA THR A 325 -3.84 0.36 15.96
C THR A 325 -2.33 0.38 15.78
N VAL A 326 -1.74 1.56 15.59
CA VAL A 326 -0.27 1.70 15.44
C VAL A 326 0.43 1.35 16.75
N ALA A 327 -0.07 1.84 17.88
CA ALA A 327 0.53 1.58 19.21
C ALA A 327 0.52 0.09 19.55
N ILE A 328 -0.62 -0.60 19.40
CA ILE A 328 -0.74 -2.04 19.66
C ILE A 328 0.12 -2.83 18.67
N SER A 329 0.13 -2.48 17.38
CA SER A 329 0.97 -3.13 16.38
C SER A 329 2.46 -3.01 16.73
N LEU A 330 2.90 -1.84 17.18
CA LEU A 330 4.27 -1.63 17.66
C LEU A 330 4.57 -2.45 18.91
N LEU A 331 3.67 -2.46 19.89
CA LEU A 331 3.83 -3.24 21.11
C LEU A 331 4.02 -4.73 20.82
N ILE A 332 3.15 -5.30 19.99
CA ILE A 332 3.24 -6.69 19.54
C ILE A 332 4.57 -6.93 18.79
N ALA A 333 4.94 -6.02 17.89
CA ALA A 333 6.18 -6.13 17.11
C ALA A 333 7.42 -6.11 18.00
N TYR A 334 7.46 -5.23 19.00
CA TYR A 334 8.56 -5.19 19.97
C TYR A 334 8.61 -6.45 20.83
N SER A 335 7.46 -6.97 21.30
CA SER A 335 7.37 -8.23 22.04
C SER A 335 7.91 -9.40 21.22
N ILE A 336 7.48 -9.52 19.96
CA ILE A 336 8.00 -10.56 19.04
C ILE A 336 9.51 -10.40 18.85
N LYS A 337 9.99 -9.18 18.66
CA LYS A 337 11.42 -8.92 18.46
C LYS A 337 12.26 -9.19 19.71
N ALA A 338 11.72 -8.91 20.90
CA ALA A 338 12.39 -9.23 22.17
C ALA A 338 12.61 -10.74 22.34
N VAL A 339 11.62 -11.56 21.95
CA VAL A 339 11.65 -13.01 22.04
C VAL A 339 12.47 -13.64 20.90
N LEU A 340 12.13 -13.29 19.63
CA LEU A 340 12.71 -13.93 18.44
C LEU A 340 14.00 -13.26 17.94
N LYS A 341 14.35 -12.10 18.48
CA LYS A 341 15.54 -11.33 18.07
C LYS A 341 15.60 -11.16 16.55
N HIS A 342 16.71 -11.61 15.93
CA HIS A 342 16.90 -11.54 14.48
C HIS A 342 15.87 -12.36 13.67
N ASN A 343 15.31 -13.40 14.24
CA ASN A 343 14.32 -14.27 13.56
C ASN A 343 12.93 -13.61 13.45
N SER A 344 12.67 -12.49 14.17
CA SER A 344 11.42 -11.74 14.06
C SER A 344 11.10 -11.30 12.62
N ARG A 345 12.13 -11.09 11.80
CA ARG A 345 11.98 -10.71 10.40
C ARG A 345 11.26 -11.78 9.56
N TYR A 346 11.36 -13.05 9.93
CA TYR A 346 10.67 -14.14 9.23
C TYR A 346 9.19 -14.25 9.61
N LEU A 347 8.78 -13.64 10.72
CA LEU A 347 7.40 -13.64 11.16
C LEU A 347 6.66 -12.34 10.83
N ILE A 348 7.31 -11.18 11.02
CA ILE A 348 6.69 -9.86 10.88
C ILE A 348 7.46 -8.91 9.96
N GLY A 349 8.50 -9.38 9.27
CA GLY A 349 9.29 -8.57 8.34
C GLY A 349 10.21 -7.52 9.01
N TRP A 350 10.50 -7.64 10.33
CA TRP A 350 11.25 -6.62 11.09
C TRP A 350 12.33 -7.18 12.01
#